data_5302a174fe5fd009a3077c756c0427bf
#
_entry.id   5302a174fe5fd009a3077c756c0427bf
#
_cell.length_a   1.000
_cell.length_b   1.000
_cell.length_c   1.000
_cell.angle_alpha   90.00
_cell.angle_beta   90.00
_cell.angle_gamma   90.00
#
_symmetry.space_group_name_H-M   'P 1'
#
loop_
_entity.id
_entity.type
_entity.pdbx_description
1 polymer ?
#
loop_
_entity_poly.entity_id
_entity_poly.type
_entity_poly.pdbx_seq_one_letter_code
_entity_poly.pdbx_strand_id
1 'polypeptide(L)'
;ATGMATGCASSGQESGKSKLVKIAVCVSDQTPAAKAMTDVFKPMVEEATNGKYDLQIYNSGVLGSEKVTYDYTKSGIVEVCVVGTSMWSETPKMAIPDFPFLFRDVEHARKSYQGELGTYIAQDLESTQPLKLLSWFPNGARAFSSNKKLESLDDFAGQKLRMPNNPIHVKLAESLGANVVIMD
;
A
#
# COMPACT_ATOMS: atom_id res chain seq x y z
N ALA A 1 15.96 -1.81 71.19
CA ALA A 1 16.55 -1.38 69.91
C ALA A 1 15.75 -2.04 68.78
N THR A 2 14.85 -1.23 68.16
CA THR A 2 13.92 -1.68 67.15
C THR A 2 14.49 -1.20 65.79
N GLY A 3 14.95 -2.12 64.97
CA GLY A 3 15.42 -1.85 63.61
C GLY A 3 14.28 -1.95 62.63
N MET A 4 13.87 -0.83 62.04
CA MET A 4 12.96 -0.79 60.88
C MET A 4 13.76 -1.10 59.62
N ALA A 5 13.47 -2.20 58.96
CA ALA A 5 13.94 -2.52 57.60
C ALA A 5 12.95 -1.94 56.58
N THR A 6 13.37 -0.90 55.89
CA THR A 6 12.64 -0.28 54.77
C THR A 6 12.86 -1.17 53.53
N GLY A 7 11.85 -1.95 53.18
CA GLY A 7 11.86 -2.72 51.95
C GLY A 7 11.62 -1.78 50.75
N CYS A 8 12.64 -1.57 49.90
CA CYS A 8 12.46 -1.01 48.57
C CYS A 8 11.70 -2.03 47.71
N ALA A 9 10.43 -1.71 47.47
CA ALA A 9 9.69 -2.38 46.42
C ALA A 9 10.23 -1.91 45.04
N SER A 10 11.12 -2.68 44.45
CA SER A 10 11.45 -2.55 43.02
C SER A 10 10.22 -2.96 42.23
N SER A 11 9.52 -2.00 41.67
CA SER A 11 8.52 -2.25 40.62
C SER A 11 9.23 -2.91 39.43
N GLY A 12 9.20 -4.22 39.39
CA GLY A 12 9.64 -4.99 38.26
C GLY A 12 8.76 -4.61 37.07
N GLN A 13 9.31 -3.83 36.17
CA GLN A 13 8.75 -3.60 34.85
C GLN A 13 8.88 -4.93 34.13
N GLU A 14 7.77 -5.68 34.00
CA GLU A 14 7.71 -6.84 33.12
C GLU A 14 8.07 -6.34 31.71
N SER A 15 9.26 -6.65 31.26
CA SER A 15 9.69 -6.52 29.89
C SER A 15 8.91 -7.55 29.06
N GLY A 16 7.67 -7.22 28.78
CA GLY A 16 6.82 -7.99 27.88
C GLY A 16 7.52 -8.09 26.53
N LYS A 17 7.66 -9.31 26.03
CA LYS A 17 8.25 -9.61 24.73
C LYS A 17 7.50 -8.79 23.68
N SER A 18 8.19 -7.94 22.87
CA SER A 18 7.58 -7.13 21.83
C SER A 18 6.83 -8.03 20.82
N LYS A 19 5.68 -7.58 20.37
CA LYS A 19 4.89 -8.30 19.36
C LYS A 19 5.43 -7.91 17.98
N LEU A 20 5.90 -8.91 17.23
CA LEU A 20 6.35 -8.73 15.86
C LEU A 20 5.18 -8.32 14.95
N VAL A 21 5.38 -7.28 14.13
CA VAL A 21 4.47 -6.82 13.09
C VAL A 21 5.22 -6.86 11.76
N LYS A 22 4.85 -7.76 10.89
CA LYS A 22 5.43 -7.88 9.54
C LYS A 22 4.68 -6.97 8.58
N ILE A 23 5.44 -6.17 7.82
CA ILE A 23 4.92 -5.22 6.84
C ILE A 23 5.49 -5.57 5.47
N ALA A 24 4.64 -5.94 4.53
CA ALA A 24 5.02 -6.23 3.17
C ALA A 24 4.90 -4.99 2.28
N VAL A 25 5.97 -4.65 1.57
CA VAL A 25 6.01 -3.54 0.61
C VAL A 25 6.55 -4.07 -0.73
N CYS A 26 5.71 -4.06 -1.76
CA CYS A 26 6.05 -4.67 -3.05
C CYS A 26 6.94 -3.80 -3.93
N VAL A 27 7.00 -2.49 -3.66
CA VAL A 27 7.85 -1.55 -4.39
C VAL A 27 9.28 -1.52 -3.85
N SER A 28 10.20 -1.00 -4.69
CA SER A 28 11.61 -0.85 -4.29
C SER A 28 11.75 0.00 -3.02
N ASP A 29 12.73 -0.33 -2.21
CA ASP A 29 13.12 0.40 -0.99
C ASP A 29 13.51 1.86 -1.24
N GLN A 30 13.84 2.23 -2.49
CA GLN A 30 14.15 3.60 -2.90
C GLN A 30 12.91 4.46 -3.15
N THR A 31 11.72 3.86 -3.20
CA THR A 31 10.48 4.62 -3.45
C THR A 31 10.06 5.44 -2.24
N PRO A 32 9.37 6.59 -2.44
CA PRO A 32 8.84 7.38 -1.34
C PRO A 32 7.94 6.58 -0.38
N ALA A 33 7.13 5.66 -0.91
CA ALA A 33 6.25 4.82 -0.10
C ALA A 33 7.04 3.89 0.82
N ALA A 34 8.07 3.20 0.31
CA ALA A 34 8.91 2.32 1.12
C ALA A 34 9.69 3.11 2.18
N LYS A 35 10.26 4.27 1.80
CA LYS A 35 10.95 5.17 2.75
C LYS A 35 10.01 5.67 3.84
N ALA A 36 8.79 6.07 3.50
CA ALA A 36 7.81 6.50 4.49
C ALA A 36 7.52 5.40 5.52
N MET A 37 7.44 4.14 5.09
CA MET A 37 7.24 3.02 6.01
C MET A 37 8.45 2.79 6.91
N THR A 38 9.67 2.86 6.36
CA THR A 38 10.91 2.56 7.08
C THR A 38 11.35 3.72 7.99
N ASP A 39 11.32 4.94 7.47
CA ASP A 39 11.96 6.10 8.11
C ASP A 39 10.99 6.87 9.01
N VAL A 40 9.67 6.72 8.80
CA VAL A 40 8.64 7.46 9.52
C VAL A 40 7.70 6.53 10.28
N PHE A 41 6.98 5.65 9.58
CA PHE A 41 5.92 4.84 10.18
C PHE A 41 6.48 3.90 11.26
N LYS A 42 7.55 3.15 10.94
CA LYS A 42 8.17 2.21 11.89
C LYS A 42 8.59 2.90 13.19
N PRO A 43 9.47 3.91 13.21
CA PRO A 43 9.90 4.54 14.45
C PRO A 43 8.75 5.21 15.21
N MET A 44 7.80 5.83 14.54
CA MET A 44 6.63 6.45 15.19
C MET A 44 5.76 5.43 15.93
N VAL A 45 5.49 4.27 15.33
CA VAL A 45 4.67 3.23 15.97
C VAL A 45 5.42 2.58 17.13
N GLU A 46 6.71 2.27 16.96
CA GLU A 46 7.54 1.69 18.02
C GLU A 46 7.65 2.63 19.23
N GLU A 47 7.85 3.92 19.00
CA GLU A 47 7.87 4.95 20.04
C GLU A 47 6.49 5.12 20.72
N ALA A 48 5.43 5.32 19.92
CA ALA A 48 4.07 5.54 20.43
C ALA A 48 3.54 4.34 21.24
N THR A 49 4.09 3.16 21.03
CA THR A 49 3.70 1.94 21.74
C THR A 49 4.70 1.53 22.83
N ASN A 50 5.70 2.38 23.11
CA ASN A 50 6.78 2.10 24.07
C ASN A 50 7.45 0.74 23.80
N GLY A 51 7.70 0.40 22.51
CA GLY A 51 8.32 -0.84 22.09
C GLY A 51 7.44 -2.08 22.23
N LYS A 52 6.12 -1.93 22.46
CA LYS A 52 5.19 -3.05 22.49
C LYS A 52 5.10 -3.79 21.17
N TYR A 53 5.28 -3.08 20.05
CA TYR A 53 5.35 -3.64 18.71
C TYR A 53 6.75 -3.43 18.12
N ASP A 54 7.29 -4.50 17.51
CA ASP A 54 8.52 -4.49 16.71
C ASP A 54 8.12 -4.63 15.24
N LEU A 55 8.34 -3.58 14.43
CA LEU A 55 7.94 -3.54 13.04
C LEU A 55 9.08 -4.04 12.14
N GLN A 56 8.82 -5.13 11.40
CA GLN A 56 9.74 -5.62 10.38
C GLN A 56 9.19 -5.35 8.98
N ILE A 57 9.92 -4.56 8.20
CA ILE A 57 9.51 -4.13 6.87
C ILE A 57 10.25 -4.97 5.82
N TYR A 58 9.49 -5.57 4.93
CA TYR A 58 9.95 -6.42 3.83
C TYR A 58 9.68 -5.70 2.51
N ASN A 59 10.71 -4.98 2.01
CA ASN A 59 10.64 -4.21 0.77
C ASN A 59 10.85 -5.08 -0.48
N SER A 60 10.68 -4.46 -1.66
CA SER A 60 11.04 -5.02 -2.98
C SER A 60 10.37 -6.36 -3.29
N GLY A 61 9.20 -6.61 -2.74
CA GLY A 61 8.42 -7.81 -3.01
C GLY A 61 9.04 -9.13 -2.52
N VAL A 62 9.94 -9.09 -1.52
CA VAL A 62 10.61 -10.31 -0.99
C VAL A 62 9.63 -11.31 -0.39
N LEU A 63 8.42 -10.88 0.01
CA LEU A 63 7.35 -11.76 0.49
C LEU A 63 6.37 -12.17 -0.62
N GLY A 64 6.58 -11.74 -1.86
CA GLY A 64 5.75 -12.05 -3.01
C GLY A 64 5.19 -10.81 -3.71
N SER A 65 4.36 -11.03 -4.75
CA SER A 65 3.67 -9.97 -5.46
C SER A 65 2.61 -9.27 -4.59
N GLU A 66 2.06 -8.16 -5.08
CA GLU A 66 0.96 -7.44 -4.38
C GLU A 66 -0.21 -8.37 -4.05
N LYS A 67 -0.61 -9.23 -4.99
CA LYS A 67 -1.71 -10.19 -4.76
C LYS A 67 -1.37 -11.19 -3.66
N VAL A 68 -0.16 -11.74 -3.66
CA VAL A 68 0.30 -12.68 -2.65
C VAL A 68 0.33 -12.05 -1.27
N THR A 69 0.91 -10.86 -1.15
CA THR A 69 1.01 -10.15 0.14
C THR A 69 -0.35 -9.68 0.65
N TYR A 70 -1.27 -9.30 -0.25
CA TYR A 70 -2.65 -9.02 0.08
C TYR A 70 -3.36 -10.25 0.68
N ASP A 71 -3.23 -11.42 0.05
CA ASP A 71 -3.80 -12.68 0.55
C ASP A 71 -3.17 -13.10 1.89
N TYR A 72 -1.88 -12.88 2.07
CA TYR A 72 -1.21 -13.11 3.35
C TYR A 72 -1.75 -12.18 4.45
N THR A 73 -2.09 -10.94 4.12
CA THR A 73 -2.65 -10.00 5.10
C THR A 73 -4.08 -10.41 5.46
N LYS A 74 -4.90 -10.84 4.50
CA LYS A 74 -6.24 -11.37 4.78
C LYS A 74 -6.21 -12.60 5.69
N SER A 75 -5.21 -13.45 5.53
CA SER A 75 -5.04 -14.67 6.34
C SER A 75 -4.28 -14.45 7.65
N GLY A 76 -3.78 -13.25 7.92
CA GLY A 76 -3.01 -12.94 9.14
C GLY A 76 -1.58 -13.49 9.16
N ILE A 77 -1.03 -13.90 8.01
CA ILE A 77 0.38 -14.30 7.87
C ILE A 77 1.30 -13.08 7.92
N VAL A 78 0.83 -11.97 7.35
CA VAL A 78 1.45 -10.65 7.39
C VAL A 78 0.45 -9.68 8.01
N GLU A 79 0.88 -8.82 8.90
CA GLU A 79 -0.01 -7.91 9.63
C GLU A 79 -0.39 -6.68 8.79
N VAL A 80 0.50 -6.21 7.93
CA VAL A 80 0.27 -5.01 7.09
C VAL A 80 0.85 -5.24 5.70
N CYS A 81 0.14 -4.82 4.66
CA CYS A 81 0.68 -4.75 3.31
C CYS A 81 0.47 -3.37 2.69
N VAL A 82 1.43 -2.94 1.87
CA VAL A 82 1.30 -1.78 0.99
C VAL A 82 1.08 -2.31 -0.43
N VAL A 83 -0.11 -2.13 -0.94
CA VAL A 83 -0.54 -2.65 -2.24
C VAL A 83 -1.18 -1.54 -3.08
N GLY A 84 -1.13 -1.72 -4.39
CA GLY A 84 -1.81 -0.86 -5.34
C GLY A 84 -3.29 -1.21 -5.52
N THR A 85 -3.88 -0.63 -6.54
CA THR A 85 -5.30 -0.78 -6.87
C THR A 85 -5.63 -2.08 -7.63
N SER A 86 -4.64 -2.94 -7.87
CA SER A 86 -4.80 -4.24 -8.55
C SER A 86 -5.72 -5.22 -7.81
N MET A 87 -6.10 -4.92 -6.57
CA MET A 87 -7.05 -5.71 -5.77
C MET A 87 -8.52 -5.47 -6.13
N TRP A 88 -8.79 -4.74 -7.20
CA TRP A 88 -10.13 -4.42 -7.69
C TRP A 88 -11.04 -5.65 -7.89
N SER A 89 -10.49 -6.81 -8.21
CA SER A 89 -11.26 -8.04 -8.42
C SER A 89 -12.01 -8.52 -7.17
N GLU A 90 -11.49 -8.19 -6.00
CA GLU A 90 -12.10 -8.53 -4.71
C GLU A 90 -12.78 -7.34 -4.05
N THR A 91 -12.36 -6.12 -4.38
CA THR A 91 -12.91 -4.87 -3.89
C THR A 91 -13.04 -3.90 -5.07
N PRO A 92 -14.16 -3.95 -5.82
CA PRO A 92 -14.29 -3.23 -7.09
C PRO A 92 -14.07 -1.72 -7.01
N LYS A 93 -14.41 -1.09 -5.89
CA LYS A 93 -14.19 0.36 -5.70
C LYS A 93 -12.71 0.74 -5.64
N MET A 94 -11.82 -0.22 -5.38
CA MET A 94 -10.38 0.00 -5.47
C MET A 94 -9.89 0.35 -6.89
N ALA A 95 -10.72 0.12 -7.91
CA ALA A 95 -10.41 0.55 -9.28
C ALA A 95 -10.71 2.03 -9.55
N ILE A 96 -11.49 2.71 -8.70
CA ILE A 96 -11.88 4.12 -8.92
C ILE A 96 -10.66 5.03 -9.09
N PRO A 97 -9.59 4.94 -8.29
CA PRO A 97 -8.39 5.76 -8.45
C PRO A 97 -7.70 5.68 -9.81
N ASP A 98 -7.92 4.60 -10.55
CA ASP A 98 -7.26 4.32 -11.83
C ASP A 98 -8.01 4.87 -13.06
N PHE A 99 -9.16 5.51 -12.86
CA PHE A 99 -9.85 6.16 -13.96
C PHE A 99 -8.99 7.29 -14.55
N PRO A 100 -8.79 7.33 -15.88
CA PRO A 100 -8.01 8.35 -16.53
C PRO A 100 -8.55 9.76 -16.22
N PHE A 101 -7.64 10.69 -15.94
CA PHE A 101 -7.96 12.11 -15.71
C PHE A 101 -8.95 12.39 -14.57
N LEU A 102 -9.21 11.43 -13.68
CA LEU A 102 -10.07 11.64 -12.51
C LEU A 102 -9.55 12.75 -11.59
N PHE A 103 -8.23 12.83 -11.43
CA PHE A 103 -7.58 13.85 -10.63
C PHE A 103 -6.81 14.82 -11.50
N ARG A 104 -6.88 16.12 -11.19
CA ARG A 104 -6.14 17.18 -11.90
C ARG A 104 -4.63 17.13 -11.63
N ASP A 105 -4.28 16.79 -10.40
CA ASP A 105 -2.91 16.75 -9.89
C ASP A 105 -2.83 15.87 -8.64
N VAL A 106 -1.61 15.66 -8.14
CA VAL A 106 -1.34 14.81 -6.96
C VAL A 106 -1.99 15.39 -5.70
N GLU A 107 -2.05 16.70 -5.56
CA GLU A 107 -2.66 17.35 -4.39
C GLU A 107 -4.18 17.18 -4.38
N HIS A 108 -4.83 17.25 -5.55
CA HIS A 108 -6.25 16.92 -5.68
C HIS A 108 -6.51 15.44 -5.32
N ALA A 109 -5.69 14.52 -5.81
CA ALA A 109 -5.79 13.12 -5.45
C ALA A 109 -5.64 12.91 -3.93
N ARG A 110 -4.62 13.52 -3.32
CA ARG A 110 -4.36 13.42 -1.88
C ARG A 110 -5.55 13.89 -1.05
N LYS A 111 -6.10 15.06 -1.37
CA LYS A 111 -7.27 15.62 -0.68
C LYS A 111 -8.51 14.73 -0.85
N SER A 112 -8.72 14.18 -2.05
CA SER A 112 -9.84 13.30 -2.34
C SER A 112 -9.77 12.01 -1.52
N TYR A 113 -8.58 11.41 -1.39
CA TYR A 113 -8.39 10.21 -0.58
C TYR A 113 -8.49 10.48 0.93
N GLN A 114 -8.12 11.66 1.38
CA GLN A 114 -8.29 12.06 2.78
C GLN A 114 -9.73 12.47 3.11
N GLY A 115 -10.59 12.63 2.10
CA GLY A 115 -11.99 13.01 2.22
C GLY A 115 -12.97 11.86 1.98
N GLU A 116 -14.12 12.21 1.42
CA GLU A 116 -15.24 11.30 1.22
C GLU A 116 -14.92 10.14 0.28
N LEU A 117 -14.15 10.36 -0.77
CA LEU A 117 -13.76 9.31 -1.71
C LEU A 117 -12.97 8.21 -1.03
N GLY A 118 -11.95 8.58 -0.25
CA GLY A 118 -11.14 7.61 0.47
C GLY A 118 -11.95 6.82 1.49
N THR A 119 -12.85 7.51 2.20
CA THR A 119 -13.79 6.87 3.16
C THR A 119 -14.74 5.90 2.44
N TYR A 120 -15.29 6.30 1.29
CA TYR A 120 -16.19 5.46 0.50
C TYR A 120 -15.54 4.16 0.01
N ILE A 121 -14.28 4.25 -0.44
CA ILE A 121 -13.52 3.06 -0.87
C ILE A 121 -13.12 2.20 0.34
N ALA A 122 -12.70 2.83 1.44
CA ALA A 122 -12.33 2.13 2.67
C ALA A 122 -13.50 1.31 3.23
N GLN A 123 -14.70 1.88 3.27
CA GLN A 123 -15.91 1.18 3.74
C GLN A 123 -16.22 -0.07 2.90
N ASP A 124 -16.01 -0.02 1.59
CA ASP A 124 -16.21 -1.16 0.71
C ASP A 124 -15.19 -2.28 1.02
N LEU A 125 -13.92 -1.93 1.15
CA LEU A 125 -12.87 -2.88 1.55
C LEU A 125 -13.19 -3.53 2.91
N GLU A 126 -13.49 -2.72 3.91
CA GLU A 126 -13.69 -3.17 5.29
C GLU A 126 -14.99 -3.98 5.48
N SER A 127 -15.99 -3.77 4.61
CA SER A 127 -17.24 -4.54 4.64
C SER A 127 -17.15 -5.87 3.90
N THR A 128 -16.24 -6.00 2.93
CA THR A 128 -16.12 -7.17 2.07
C THR A 128 -14.91 -8.05 2.39
N GLN A 129 -13.90 -7.48 3.04
CA GLN A 129 -12.64 -8.17 3.37
C GLN A 129 -12.34 -8.05 4.87
N PRO A 130 -11.64 -9.03 5.46
CA PRO A 130 -11.19 -8.98 6.86
C PRO A 130 -9.98 -8.05 7.03
N LEU A 131 -10.04 -6.85 6.48
CA LEU A 131 -8.96 -5.89 6.42
C LEU A 131 -9.40 -4.53 6.92
N LYS A 132 -8.45 -3.74 7.40
CA LYS A 132 -8.60 -2.33 7.78
C LYS A 132 -7.70 -1.47 6.89
N LEU A 133 -8.26 -0.46 6.25
CA LEU A 133 -7.46 0.54 5.54
C LEU A 133 -6.83 1.50 6.56
N LEU A 134 -5.52 1.60 6.56
CA LEU A 134 -4.79 2.48 7.46
C LEU A 134 -4.52 3.85 6.84
N SER A 135 -4.10 3.89 5.57
CA SER A 135 -3.79 5.15 4.89
C SER A 135 -3.76 4.99 3.37
N TRP A 136 -3.81 6.12 2.67
CA TRP A 136 -3.63 6.23 1.24
C TRP A 136 -2.30 6.91 0.90
N PHE A 137 -1.61 6.36 -0.10
CA PHE A 137 -0.40 6.95 -0.67
C PHE A 137 -0.61 7.24 -2.15
N PRO A 138 -0.70 8.50 -2.58
CA PRO A 138 -0.67 8.80 -4.01
C PRO A 138 0.72 8.47 -4.57
N ASN A 139 0.77 7.59 -5.57
CA ASN A 139 2.01 7.14 -6.20
C ASN A 139 2.44 8.00 -7.40
N GLY A 140 1.75 9.11 -7.64
CA GLY A 140 1.98 10.00 -8.78
C GLY A 140 1.17 9.64 -10.01
N ALA A 141 1.40 10.38 -11.09
CA ALA A 141 0.74 10.15 -12.36
C ALA A 141 1.35 8.94 -13.09
N ARG A 142 0.50 8.14 -13.70
CA ARG A 142 0.92 7.04 -14.57
C ARG A 142 1.35 7.61 -15.93
N ALA A 143 2.50 7.16 -16.42
CA ALA A 143 3.02 7.53 -17.72
C ALA A 143 3.30 6.29 -18.57
N PHE A 144 3.21 6.42 -19.87
CA PHE A 144 3.67 5.41 -20.83
C PHE A 144 5.17 5.58 -21.09
N SER A 145 5.90 4.47 -21.11
CA SER A 145 7.26 4.42 -21.64
C SER A 145 7.26 3.63 -22.94
N SER A 146 8.02 4.08 -23.93
CA SER A 146 8.11 3.45 -25.23
C SER A 146 9.52 3.57 -25.80
N ASN A 147 9.94 2.58 -26.60
CA ASN A 147 11.15 2.64 -27.41
C ASN A 147 10.89 3.28 -28.81
N LYS A 148 9.65 3.68 -29.08
CA LYS A 148 9.26 4.49 -30.22
C LYS A 148 8.73 5.83 -29.75
N LYS A 149 8.90 6.86 -30.57
CA LYS A 149 8.32 8.17 -30.31
C LYS A 149 6.79 8.08 -30.38
N LEU A 150 6.11 8.66 -29.38
CA LEU A 150 4.66 8.80 -29.32
C LEU A 150 4.36 10.31 -29.30
N GLU A 151 3.82 10.84 -30.37
CA GLU A 151 3.51 12.28 -30.52
C GLU A 151 2.00 12.53 -30.58
N SER A 152 1.23 11.50 -30.91
CA SER A 152 -0.23 11.57 -31.02
C SER A 152 -0.87 10.30 -30.45
N LEU A 153 -2.21 10.31 -30.29
CA LEU A 153 -2.94 9.13 -29.85
C LEU A 153 -2.90 8.02 -30.91
N ASP A 154 -2.80 8.37 -32.19
CA ASP A 154 -2.74 7.39 -33.28
C ASP A 154 -1.47 6.55 -33.25
N ASP A 155 -0.40 7.05 -32.63
CA ASP A 155 0.86 6.31 -32.50
C ASP A 155 0.77 5.10 -31.56
N PHE A 156 -0.29 4.99 -30.79
CA PHE A 156 -0.57 3.81 -29.96
C PHE A 156 -1.16 2.65 -30.78
N ALA A 157 -1.75 2.91 -31.94
CA ALA A 157 -2.40 1.90 -32.73
C ALA A 157 -1.42 0.77 -33.11
N GLY A 158 -1.79 -0.47 -32.79
CA GLY A 158 -0.98 -1.66 -33.04
C GLY A 158 0.26 -1.82 -32.15
N GLN A 159 0.56 -0.86 -31.25
CA GLN A 159 1.67 -1.00 -30.31
C GLN A 159 1.37 -2.12 -29.30
N LYS A 160 2.39 -2.92 -29.00
CA LYS A 160 2.31 -3.92 -27.93
C LYS A 160 2.59 -3.23 -26.58
N LEU A 161 1.56 -3.08 -25.75
CA LEU A 161 1.66 -2.43 -24.45
C LEU A 161 1.50 -3.42 -23.30
N ARG A 162 2.40 -3.38 -22.35
CA ARG A 162 2.24 -4.09 -21.08
C ARG A 162 1.33 -3.28 -20.15
N MET A 163 0.30 -3.92 -19.62
CA MET A 163 -0.56 -3.35 -18.58
C MET A 163 -0.60 -4.26 -17.35
N PRO A 164 -0.75 -3.70 -16.15
CA PRO A 164 -1.07 -4.49 -14.97
C PRO A 164 -2.46 -5.13 -15.12
N ASN A 165 -2.75 -6.14 -14.31
CA ASN A 165 -4.06 -6.77 -14.29
C ASN A 165 -5.11 -5.82 -13.67
N ASN A 166 -5.46 -4.78 -14.42
CA ASN A 166 -6.48 -3.80 -14.04
C ASN A 166 -7.34 -3.47 -15.27
N PRO A 167 -8.67 -3.72 -15.25
CA PRO A 167 -9.53 -3.58 -16.41
C PRO A 167 -9.61 -2.15 -16.94
N ILE A 168 -9.45 -1.14 -16.09
CA ILE A 168 -9.47 0.27 -16.50
C ILE A 168 -8.24 0.57 -17.34
N HIS A 169 -7.07 0.14 -16.90
CA HIS A 169 -5.83 0.33 -17.65
C HIS A 169 -5.83 -0.44 -18.97
N VAL A 170 -6.33 -1.68 -18.94
CA VAL A 170 -6.46 -2.51 -20.15
C VAL A 170 -7.37 -1.82 -21.16
N LYS A 171 -8.59 -1.43 -20.74
CA LYS A 171 -9.53 -0.74 -21.61
C LYS A 171 -9.04 0.59 -22.14
N LEU A 172 -8.30 1.36 -21.32
CA LEU A 172 -7.65 2.59 -21.77
C LEU A 172 -6.69 2.30 -22.94
N ALA A 173 -5.80 1.33 -22.78
CA ALA A 173 -4.82 1.00 -23.82
C ALA A 173 -5.50 0.43 -25.09
N GLU A 174 -6.52 -0.42 -24.94
CA GLU A 174 -7.31 -0.94 -26.05
C GLU A 174 -8.07 0.18 -26.80
N SER A 175 -8.60 1.17 -26.08
CA SER A 175 -9.29 2.30 -26.71
C SER A 175 -8.37 3.19 -27.54
N LEU A 176 -7.06 3.14 -27.28
CA LEU A 176 -6.01 3.77 -28.09
C LEU A 176 -5.55 2.88 -29.26
N GLY A 177 -6.20 1.72 -29.48
CA GLY A 177 -5.84 0.79 -30.54
C GLY A 177 -4.60 -0.06 -30.27
N ALA A 178 -4.11 -0.10 -29.02
CA ALA A 178 -2.94 -0.89 -28.67
C ALA A 178 -3.27 -2.38 -28.48
N ASN A 179 -2.27 -3.22 -28.71
CA ASN A 179 -2.31 -4.65 -28.40
C ASN A 179 -1.83 -4.86 -26.96
N VAL A 180 -2.76 -5.15 -26.06
CA VAL A 180 -2.44 -5.24 -24.62
C VAL A 180 -1.88 -6.60 -24.25
N VAL A 181 -0.83 -6.60 -23.43
CA VAL A 181 -0.30 -7.78 -22.74
C VAL A 181 -0.39 -7.54 -21.24
N ILE A 182 -1.16 -8.38 -20.55
CA ILE A 182 -1.30 -8.30 -19.09
C ILE A 182 -0.12 -9.01 -18.45
N MET A 183 0.63 -8.29 -17.63
CA MET A 183 1.76 -8.82 -16.84
C MET A 183 1.88 -8.04 -15.54
N ASP A 184 2.20 -8.73 -14.45
CA ASP A 184 2.54 -8.14 -13.14
C ASP A 184 3.96 -7.58 -13.08
#